data_2c62ba704eb02c127d327a4603b5d815
#
_entry.id   2c62ba704eb02c127d327a4603b5d815
#
_cell.length_a   1.000
_cell.length_b   1.000
_cell.length_c   1.000
_cell.angle_alpha   90.00
_cell.angle_beta   90.00
_cell.angle_gamma   90.00
#
_symmetry.space_group_name_H-M   'P 1'
#
loop_
_entity.id
_entity.type
_entity.pdbx_description
1 polymer ?
#
loop_
_entity_poly.entity_id
_entity_poly.type
_entity_poly.pdbx_seq_one_letter_code
_entity_poly.pdbx_strand_id
1 'polypeptide(L)'
;MSVTRRQAVGVLAAAGVLGPLSLWLTSRETTSSAHDATFPVQKSDAEWRAALTRDRYRILRGHGTERAFTSPLNAEKRKGTFVCAACGQKLFSSRAKFESGTGWPSFWEPIDGAAVGTEIDRSYLMVRTEAHCARCGGHLGHVFSDGPEPTGLRYCINGLSLDFVTESVAS
;
A
#
# COMPACT_ATOMS: atom_id res chain seq x y z
N MET A 1 20.95 75.69 30.66
CA MET A 1 21.11 76.41 29.38
C MET A 1 20.37 75.60 28.34
N SER A 2 19.08 75.94 28.05
CA SER A 2 18.62 76.82 26.99
C SER A 2 19.15 76.37 25.62
N VAL A 3 18.41 76.03 24.58
CA VAL A 3 17.37 76.71 23.84
C VAL A 3 16.77 75.73 22.75
N THR A 4 15.49 75.51 22.76
CA THR A 4 14.40 75.80 21.82
C THR A 4 14.51 75.51 20.29
N ARG A 5 13.42 74.86 19.82
CA ARG A 5 12.54 75.10 18.62
C ARG A 5 13.06 74.70 17.23
N ARG A 6 12.30 74.03 16.42
CA ARG A 6 11.08 74.46 15.73
C ARG A 6 10.37 73.32 15.01
N GLN A 7 9.08 73.40 14.99
CA GLN A 7 8.12 72.62 14.23
C GLN A 7 8.26 72.87 12.72
N ALA A 8 7.98 71.84 11.93
CA ALA A 8 7.46 71.99 10.58
C ALA A 8 6.41 70.90 10.31
N VAL A 9 5.21 71.32 10.17
CA VAL A 9 4.04 70.52 9.73
C VAL A 9 4.15 70.37 8.22
N GLY A 10 4.12 69.13 7.75
CA GLY A 10 3.99 68.80 6.34
C GLY A 10 2.88 67.76 6.14
N VAL A 11 1.72 68.26 5.78
CA VAL A 11 0.58 67.46 5.29
C VAL A 11 0.87 67.09 3.85
N LEU A 12 0.89 65.83 3.51
CA LEU A 12 0.78 65.37 2.11
C LEU A 12 -0.05 64.09 2.00
N ALA A 13 -1.04 64.25 1.23
CA ALA A 13 -2.09 63.44 0.69
C ALA A 13 -1.95 61.93 0.61
N ALA A 14 -3.03 61.28 0.94
CA ALA A 14 -3.35 59.89 0.62
C ALA A 14 -3.49 59.68 -0.88
N ALA A 15 -2.76 58.73 -1.43
CA ALA A 15 -3.07 58.10 -2.70
C ALA A 15 -3.27 56.62 -2.44
N GLY A 16 -4.52 56.20 -2.41
CA GLY A 16 -4.92 54.79 -2.32
C GLY A 16 -4.55 54.05 -3.61
N VAL A 17 -3.74 53.04 -3.48
CA VAL A 17 -3.54 52.03 -4.53
C VAL A 17 -4.27 50.77 -4.07
N LEU A 18 -5.50 50.58 -4.59
CA LEU A 18 -6.21 49.32 -4.54
C LEU A 18 -5.49 48.33 -5.48
N GLY A 19 -4.56 47.53 -4.95
CA GLY A 19 -4.00 46.40 -5.66
C GLY A 19 -5.01 45.25 -5.70
N PRO A 20 -5.08 44.49 -6.83
CA PRO A 20 -6.01 43.40 -6.95
C PRO A 20 -5.65 42.29 -5.97
N LEU A 21 -6.66 41.87 -5.20
CA LEU A 21 -6.60 40.70 -4.33
C LEU A 21 -6.48 39.46 -5.21
N SER A 22 -5.25 39.03 -5.49
CA SER A 22 -4.99 37.78 -6.19
C SER A 22 -5.42 36.64 -5.28
N LEU A 23 -6.57 36.03 -5.56
CA LEU A 23 -6.98 34.76 -4.99
C LEU A 23 -5.96 33.72 -5.44
N TRP A 24 -5.02 33.38 -4.57
CA TRP A 24 -4.25 32.17 -4.69
C TRP A 24 -5.18 30.99 -4.38
N LEU A 25 -5.81 30.42 -5.43
CA LEU A 25 -6.33 29.07 -5.39
C LEU A 25 -5.11 28.16 -5.23
N THR A 26 -4.80 27.80 -4.00
CA THR A 26 -3.91 26.68 -3.73
C THR A 26 -4.60 25.41 -4.20
N SER A 27 -4.33 25.03 -5.44
CA SER A 27 -4.55 23.66 -5.90
C SER A 27 -3.81 22.76 -4.91
N ARG A 28 -4.55 22.08 -4.05
CA ARG A 28 -4.00 20.93 -3.31
C ARG A 28 -3.63 19.91 -4.36
N GLU A 29 -2.38 19.93 -4.78
CA GLU A 29 -1.79 18.78 -5.43
C GLU A 29 -1.88 17.63 -4.43
N THR A 30 -2.83 16.72 -4.68
CA THR A 30 -2.82 15.41 -4.07
C THR A 30 -1.53 14.76 -4.52
N THR A 31 -0.54 14.74 -3.63
CA THR A 31 0.66 13.93 -3.80
C THR A 31 0.21 12.47 -3.91
N SER A 32 -0.04 12.03 -5.12
CA SER A 32 -0.12 10.62 -5.47
C SER A 32 1.22 10.03 -5.05
N SER A 33 1.18 9.07 -4.14
CA SER A 33 2.37 8.34 -3.71
C SER A 33 3.05 7.80 -4.96
N ALA A 34 4.35 8.07 -5.13
CA ALA A 34 5.16 7.65 -6.28
C ALA A 34 5.11 6.13 -6.58
N HIS A 35 4.59 5.36 -5.63
CA HIS A 35 4.43 3.91 -5.72
C HIS A 35 3.31 3.47 -6.68
N ASP A 36 2.26 4.29 -6.90
CA ASP A 36 1.11 3.92 -7.76
C ASP A 36 1.37 4.14 -9.26
N ALA A 37 2.38 4.91 -9.62
CA ALA A 37 2.67 5.27 -11.02
C ALA A 37 3.27 4.13 -11.87
N THR A 38 3.70 3.04 -11.27
CA THR A 38 4.44 1.95 -11.93
C THR A 38 3.62 0.68 -12.16
N PHE A 39 2.42 0.55 -11.59
CA PHE A 39 1.62 -0.66 -11.67
C PHE A 39 0.53 -0.59 -12.75
N PRO A 40 0.23 -1.71 -13.47
CA PRO A 40 -0.79 -1.74 -14.51
C PRO A 40 -2.21 -1.36 -14.05
N VAL A 41 -2.54 -1.62 -12.79
CA VAL A 41 -3.82 -1.23 -12.18
C VAL A 41 -3.58 -0.11 -11.19
N GLN A 42 -4.07 1.07 -11.54
CA GLN A 42 -3.98 2.28 -10.72
C GLN A 42 -5.37 2.77 -10.37
N LYS A 43 -5.54 3.22 -9.14
CA LYS A 43 -6.74 3.88 -8.63
C LYS A 43 -6.31 4.95 -7.64
N SER A 44 -7.08 6.00 -7.52
CA SER A 44 -6.93 7.00 -6.46
C SER A 44 -7.17 6.39 -5.08
N ASP A 45 -6.67 7.04 -4.04
CA ASP A 45 -6.91 6.61 -2.65
C ASP A 45 -8.41 6.48 -2.34
N ALA A 46 -9.23 7.41 -2.82
CA ALA A 46 -10.67 7.37 -2.64
C ALA A 46 -11.33 6.15 -3.31
N GLU A 47 -10.88 5.79 -4.53
CA GLU A 47 -11.38 4.60 -5.24
C GLU A 47 -10.97 3.31 -4.57
N TRP A 48 -9.73 3.23 -4.03
CA TRP A 48 -9.30 2.06 -3.24
C TRP A 48 -10.11 1.92 -1.96
N ARG A 49 -10.39 3.02 -1.25
CA ARG A 49 -11.25 3.01 -0.04
C ARG A 49 -12.68 2.59 -0.36
N ALA A 50 -13.20 2.95 -1.51
CA ALA A 50 -14.54 2.55 -1.93
C ALA A 50 -14.60 1.08 -2.37
N ALA A 51 -13.52 0.54 -2.95
CA ALA A 51 -13.47 -0.82 -3.47
C ALA A 51 -13.13 -1.88 -2.42
N LEU A 52 -12.46 -1.51 -1.33
CA LEU A 52 -11.95 -2.42 -0.32
C LEU A 52 -12.66 -2.22 1.02
N THR A 53 -12.79 -3.29 1.80
CA THR A 53 -13.14 -3.13 3.21
C THR A 53 -12.05 -2.36 3.94
N ARG A 54 -12.39 -1.71 5.06
CA ARG A 54 -11.42 -0.96 5.88
C ARG A 54 -10.19 -1.78 6.24
N ASP A 55 -10.38 -3.06 6.60
CA ASP A 55 -9.26 -3.92 7.01
C ASP A 55 -8.39 -4.33 5.81
N ARG A 56 -8.99 -4.67 4.67
CA ARG A 56 -8.27 -4.94 3.42
C ARG A 56 -7.50 -3.70 2.95
N TYR A 57 -8.12 -2.53 3.00
CA TYR A 57 -7.44 -1.28 2.65
C TYR A 57 -6.23 -1.03 3.54
N ARG A 58 -6.37 -1.18 4.87
CA ARG A 58 -5.27 -1.01 5.83
C ARG A 58 -4.09 -1.92 5.53
N ILE A 59 -4.32 -3.13 5.06
CA ILE A 59 -3.25 -4.08 4.70
C ILE A 59 -2.71 -3.77 3.31
N LEU A 60 -3.55 -3.79 2.28
CA LEU A 60 -3.14 -3.71 0.88
C LEU A 60 -2.57 -2.34 0.48
N ARG A 61 -3.03 -1.24 1.11
CA ARG A 61 -2.62 0.13 0.77
C ARG A 61 -1.89 0.85 1.91
N GLY A 62 -2.07 0.38 3.14
CA GLY A 62 -1.42 0.95 4.32
C GLY A 62 -0.28 0.10 4.89
N HIS A 63 0.21 -0.89 4.15
CA HIS A 63 1.28 -1.81 4.56
C HIS A 63 1.07 -2.42 5.96
N GLY A 64 -0.21 -2.69 6.30
CA GLY A 64 -0.59 -3.26 7.59
C GLY A 64 -0.32 -4.76 7.66
N THR A 65 -0.47 -5.30 8.87
CA THR A 65 -0.43 -6.73 9.12
C THR A 65 -1.70 -7.14 9.85
N GLU A 66 -2.33 -8.24 9.45
CA GLU A 66 -3.42 -8.84 10.20
C GLU A 66 -2.90 -9.60 11.43
N ARG A 67 -3.76 -9.84 12.41
CA ARG A 67 -3.40 -10.64 13.58
C ARG A 67 -3.12 -12.09 13.16
N ALA A 68 -2.03 -12.66 13.67
CA ALA A 68 -1.69 -14.06 13.43
C ALA A 68 -2.84 -15.01 13.85
N PHE A 69 -3.02 -16.10 13.13
CA PHE A 69 -4.01 -17.16 13.36
C PHE A 69 -5.48 -16.73 13.17
N THR A 70 -5.74 -15.56 12.59
CA THR A 70 -7.13 -15.09 12.40
C THR A 70 -7.67 -15.35 10.99
N SER A 71 -6.80 -15.56 10.01
CA SER A 71 -7.24 -15.80 8.64
C SER A 71 -7.86 -17.20 8.47
N PRO A 72 -9.07 -17.31 7.91
CA PRO A 72 -9.64 -18.60 7.53
C PRO A 72 -8.82 -19.31 6.44
N LEU A 73 -8.05 -18.57 5.65
CA LEU A 73 -7.19 -19.12 4.60
C LEU A 73 -5.99 -19.92 5.15
N ASN A 74 -5.69 -19.83 6.45
CA ASN A 74 -4.73 -20.72 7.08
C ASN A 74 -5.17 -22.19 6.91
N ALA A 75 -6.44 -22.47 7.15
CA ALA A 75 -6.99 -23.83 7.05
C ALA A 75 -7.45 -24.23 5.65
N GLU A 76 -7.30 -23.36 4.62
CA GLU A 76 -7.71 -23.66 3.26
C GLU A 76 -6.79 -24.74 2.63
N LYS A 77 -7.37 -25.88 2.24
CA LYS A 77 -6.66 -27.06 1.69
C LYS A 77 -7.22 -27.53 0.35
N ARG A 78 -8.30 -26.91 -0.12
CA ARG A 78 -8.88 -27.27 -1.43
C ARG A 78 -7.92 -26.89 -2.56
N LYS A 79 -8.04 -27.59 -3.70
CA LYS A 79 -7.33 -27.23 -4.91
C LYS A 79 -7.88 -25.91 -5.47
N GLY A 80 -6.98 -24.97 -5.78
CA GLY A 80 -7.38 -23.67 -6.29
C GLY A 80 -6.23 -22.67 -6.33
N THR A 81 -6.62 -21.43 -6.57
CA THR A 81 -5.69 -20.30 -6.73
C THR A 81 -6.01 -19.21 -5.72
N PHE A 82 -4.99 -18.70 -5.06
CA PHE A 82 -5.06 -17.50 -4.24
C PHE A 82 -4.83 -16.29 -5.13
N VAL A 83 -5.78 -15.36 -5.13
CA VAL A 83 -5.77 -14.15 -5.95
C VAL A 83 -5.69 -12.90 -5.10
N CYS A 84 -5.17 -11.82 -5.65
CA CYS A 84 -5.13 -10.51 -4.98
C CYS A 84 -6.54 -9.99 -4.72
N ALA A 85 -6.86 -9.71 -3.47
CA ALA A 85 -8.17 -9.21 -3.06
C ALA A 85 -8.48 -7.80 -3.60
N ALA A 86 -7.46 -7.04 -4.06
CA ALA A 86 -7.64 -5.72 -4.63
C ALA A 86 -7.91 -5.73 -6.15
N CYS A 87 -7.29 -6.66 -6.91
CA CYS A 87 -7.34 -6.60 -8.38
C CYS A 87 -7.58 -7.94 -9.07
N GLY A 88 -7.72 -9.04 -8.32
CA GLY A 88 -7.96 -10.38 -8.86
C GLY A 88 -6.77 -11.05 -9.55
N GLN A 89 -5.55 -10.47 -9.48
CA GLN A 89 -4.34 -11.10 -10.00
C GLN A 89 -4.12 -12.45 -9.35
N LYS A 90 -3.88 -13.51 -10.14
CA LYS A 90 -3.48 -14.81 -9.63
C LYS A 90 -2.09 -14.69 -9.00
N LEU A 91 -1.94 -15.08 -7.74
CA LEU A 91 -0.71 -14.89 -6.98
C LEU A 91 -0.04 -16.21 -6.60
N PHE A 92 -0.80 -17.14 -6.02
CA PHE A 92 -0.27 -18.41 -5.54
C PHE A 92 -1.19 -19.58 -5.89
N SER A 93 -0.60 -20.73 -6.16
CA SER A 93 -1.31 -22.01 -6.27
C SER A 93 -1.49 -22.64 -4.90
N SER A 94 -2.60 -23.34 -4.66
CA SER A 94 -2.76 -24.18 -3.47
C SER A 94 -1.70 -25.29 -3.35
N ARG A 95 -1.04 -25.64 -4.45
CA ARG A 95 0.06 -26.62 -4.46
C ARG A 95 1.31 -26.10 -3.76
N ALA A 96 1.54 -24.77 -3.81
CA ALA A 96 2.68 -24.14 -3.17
C ALA A 96 2.41 -23.78 -1.69
N LYS A 97 1.16 -23.95 -1.21
CA LYS A 97 0.78 -23.64 0.16
C LYS A 97 1.30 -24.69 1.13
N PHE A 98 1.87 -24.24 2.26
CA PHE A 98 2.30 -25.11 3.35
C PHE A 98 2.00 -24.53 4.73
N GLU A 99 2.05 -25.37 5.76
CA GLU A 99 1.84 -24.99 7.15
C GLU A 99 3.17 -24.54 7.77
N SER A 100 3.34 -23.22 7.89
CA SER A 100 4.57 -22.64 8.46
C SER A 100 4.55 -22.51 9.99
N GLY A 101 3.39 -22.66 10.61
CA GLY A 101 3.22 -22.44 12.05
C GLY A 101 3.25 -20.97 12.49
N THR A 102 3.43 -20.02 11.55
CA THR A 102 3.57 -18.59 11.87
C THR A 102 2.23 -17.89 12.09
N GLY A 103 1.11 -18.50 11.67
CA GLY A 103 -0.24 -17.97 11.83
C GLY A 103 -0.75 -17.17 10.62
N TRP A 104 -0.02 -17.15 9.52
CA TRP A 104 -0.41 -16.56 8.24
C TRP A 104 -0.32 -17.59 7.10
N PRO A 105 -1.17 -17.47 6.05
CA PRO A 105 -1.02 -18.27 4.84
C PRO A 105 0.41 -18.19 4.29
N SER A 106 1.04 -19.34 4.07
CA SER A 106 2.44 -19.42 3.64
C SER A 106 2.58 -20.23 2.37
N PHE A 107 3.43 -19.74 1.47
CA PHE A 107 3.68 -20.36 0.16
C PHE A 107 5.19 -20.40 -0.10
N TRP A 108 5.67 -21.46 -0.79
CA TRP A 108 7.09 -21.56 -1.11
C TRP A 108 7.46 -20.93 -2.46
N GLU A 109 6.47 -20.63 -3.33
CA GLU A 109 6.66 -19.86 -4.58
C GLU A 109 5.38 -19.15 -5.02
N PRO A 110 5.45 -18.08 -5.82
CA PRO A 110 4.32 -17.53 -6.57
C PRO A 110 3.86 -18.48 -7.67
N ILE A 111 2.63 -18.28 -8.19
CA ILE A 111 2.09 -19.07 -9.31
C ILE A 111 2.88 -18.87 -10.60
N ASP A 112 3.55 -17.73 -10.71
CA ASP A 112 4.37 -17.28 -11.81
C ASP A 112 5.33 -16.22 -11.26
N GLY A 113 6.57 -16.23 -11.73
CA GLY A 113 7.62 -15.34 -11.24
C GLY A 113 7.33 -13.85 -11.41
N ALA A 114 6.41 -13.48 -12.30
CA ALA A 114 5.98 -12.10 -12.53
C ALA A 114 4.71 -11.71 -11.73
N ALA A 115 4.09 -12.63 -11.00
CA ALA A 115 2.82 -12.37 -10.29
C ALA A 115 3.02 -11.54 -9.00
N VAL A 116 4.15 -11.72 -8.35
CA VAL A 116 4.50 -11.08 -7.07
C VAL A 116 5.82 -10.33 -7.23
N GLY A 117 5.80 -9.03 -7.00
CA GLY A 117 6.99 -8.21 -6.90
C GLY A 117 7.53 -8.19 -5.48
N THR A 118 8.82 -7.85 -5.35
CA THR A 118 9.47 -7.73 -4.05
C THR A 118 10.27 -6.42 -3.97
N GLU A 119 10.32 -5.82 -2.76
CA GLU A 119 11.18 -4.67 -2.48
C GLU A 119 11.72 -4.73 -1.05
N ILE A 120 12.74 -3.91 -0.75
CA ILE A 120 13.30 -3.86 0.60
C ILE A 120 12.44 -2.98 1.49
N ASP A 121 11.84 -3.57 2.51
CA ASP A 121 11.14 -2.88 3.59
C ASP A 121 12.11 -2.59 4.74
N ARG A 122 12.28 -1.29 5.07
CA ARG A 122 13.12 -0.81 6.17
C ARG A 122 12.30 -0.22 7.33
N SER A 123 11.01 -0.51 7.38
CA SER A 123 10.12 -0.04 8.44
C SER A 123 10.42 -0.73 9.78
N TYR A 124 9.96 -0.11 10.86
CA TYR A 124 10.06 -0.66 12.24
C TYR A 124 11.48 -1.06 12.68
N LEU A 125 12.53 -0.37 12.20
CA LEU A 125 13.93 -0.67 12.50
C LEU A 125 14.37 -2.10 12.08
N MET A 126 13.65 -2.70 11.15
CA MET A 126 13.95 -4.00 10.55
C MET A 126 14.29 -3.85 9.08
N VAL A 127 15.04 -4.82 8.55
CA VAL A 127 15.26 -4.96 7.11
C VAL A 127 14.62 -6.26 6.68
N ARG A 128 13.57 -6.19 5.86
CA ARG A 128 12.81 -7.34 5.37
C ARG A 128 12.60 -7.21 3.87
N THR A 129 12.24 -8.30 3.23
CA THR A 129 11.79 -8.30 1.84
C THR A 129 10.27 -8.28 1.81
N GLU A 130 9.68 -7.15 1.40
CA GLU A 130 8.25 -7.05 1.16
C GLU A 130 7.86 -7.85 -0.07
N ALA A 131 6.67 -8.47 -0.02
CA ALA A 131 5.97 -9.04 -1.17
C ALA A 131 4.75 -8.18 -1.49
N HIS A 132 4.59 -7.76 -2.75
CA HIS A 132 3.44 -6.98 -3.23
C HIS A 132 2.88 -7.57 -4.53
N CYS A 133 1.63 -7.29 -4.82
CA CYS A 133 1.00 -7.68 -6.08
C CYS A 133 1.63 -6.92 -7.24
N ALA A 134 2.23 -7.61 -8.21
CA ALA A 134 2.89 -6.98 -9.35
C ALA A 134 1.93 -6.19 -10.26
N ARG A 135 0.61 -6.43 -10.16
CA ARG A 135 -0.39 -5.76 -11.00
C ARG A 135 -0.93 -4.46 -10.40
N CYS A 136 -1.07 -4.35 -9.08
CA CYS A 136 -1.66 -3.19 -8.44
C CYS A 136 -0.82 -2.58 -7.30
N GLY A 137 0.36 -3.13 -7.01
CA GLY A 137 1.23 -2.67 -5.93
C GLY A 137 0.69 -2.94 -4.52
N GLY A 138 -0.41 -3.69 -4.39
CA GLY A 138 -0.99 -3.97 -3.09
C GLY A 138 -0.07 -4.80 -2.21
N HIS A 139 0.20 -4.33 -0.98
CA HIS A 139 1.00 -5.06 0.00
C HIS A 139 0.38 -6.43 0.32
N LEU A 140 1.18 -7.48 0.21
CA LEU A 140 0.74 -8.85 0.49
C LEU A 140 1.30 -9.36 1.82
N GLY A 141 2.55 -9.09 2.10
CA GLY A 141 3.28 -9.60 3.25
C GLY A 141 4.80 -9.52 3.04
N HIS A 142 5.53 -10.53 3.49
CA HIS A 142 7.00 -10.56 3.39
C HIS A 142 7.52 -11.92 2.95
N VAL A 143 8.73 -11.92 2.40
CA VAL A 143 9.45 -13.14 1.99
C VAL A 143 10.60 -13.38 2.96
N PHE A 144 10.76 -14.64 3.37
CA PHE A 144 11.79 -15.12 4.26
C PHE A 144 12.54 -16.29 3.62
N SER A 145 13.77 -16.55 4.06
CA SER A 145 14.65 -17.65 3.58
C SER A 145 14.59 -18.90 4.47
N ASP A 146 13.48 -19.11 5.14
CA ASP A 146 13.23 -20.23 6.07
C ASP A 146 12.10 -21.15 5.60
N GLY A 147 11.85 -21.16 4.29
CA GLY A 147 10.85 -22.00 3.65
C GLY A 147 11.36 -23.42 3.32
N PRO A 148 10.45 -24.30 2.86
CA PRO A 148 10.80 -25.64 2.44
C PRO A 148 11.46 -25.68 1.06
N GLU A 149 12.04 -26.83 0.73
CA GLU A 149 12.39 -27.18 -0.63
C GLU A 149 11.16 -27.09 -1.56
N PRO A 150 11.31 -26.76 -2.86
CA PRO A 150 12.59 -26.64 -3.59
C PRO A 150 13.21 -25.23 -3.57
N THR A 151 12.52 -24.18 -3.05
CA THR A 151 13.01 -22.81 -3.14
C THR A 151 13.76 -22.33 -1.89
N GLY A 152 13.48 -22.95 -0.74
CA GLY A 152 13.93 -22.43 0.55
C GLY A 152 13.26 -21.13 0.96
N LEU A 153 12.27 -20.64 0.19
CA LEU A 153 11.56 -19.38 0.45
C LEU A 153 10.22 -19.61 1.14
N ARG A 154 9.86 -18.68 2.01
CA ARG A 154 8.54 -18.59 2.61
C ARG A 154 7.92 -17.20 2.34
N TYR A 155 6.92 -17.17 1.48
CA TYR A 155 6.03 -16.05 1.28
C TYR A 155 4.98 -16.07 2.39
N CYS A 156 5.17 -15.24 3.42
CA CYS A 156 4.27 -15.10 4.57
C CYS A 156 3.25 -13.99 4.25
N ILE A 157 2.03 -14.36 3.92
CA ILE A 157 1.07 -13.48 3.26
C ILE A 157 -0.14 -13.22 4.16
N ASN A 158 -0.56 -11.95 4.26
CA ASN A 158 -1.79 -11.59 4.95
C ASN A 158 -2.99 -12.24 4.25
N GLY A 159 -3.81 -12.99 4.95
CA GLY A 159 -4.99 -13.61 4.35
C GLY A 159 -6.02 -12.57 3.88
N LEU A 160 -6.10 -11.41 4.54
CA LEU A 160 -6.96 -10.29 4.10
C LEU A 160 -6.53 -9.69 2.75
N SER A 161 -5.27 -9.88 2.32
CA SER A 161 -4.82 -9.46 0.98
C SER A 161 -5.14 -10.48 -0.11
N LEU A 162 -5.73 -11.62 0.25
CA LEU A 162 -6.06 -12.73 -0.65
C LEU A 162 -7.56 -13.00 -0.71
N ASP A 163 -8.00 -13.50 -1.86
CA ASP A 163 -9.21 -14.30 -2.04
C ASP A 163 -8.81 -15.68 -2.56
N PHE A 164 -9.65 -16.69 -2.31
CA PHE A 164 -9.43 -18.06 -2.79
C PHE A 164 -10.47 -18.43 -3.85
N VAL A 165 -10.00 -18.91 -5.00
CA VAL A 165 -10.81 -19.38 -6.11
C VAL A 165 -10.54 -20.88 -6.27
N THR A 166 -11.57 -21.70 -6.06
CA THR A 166 -11.49 -23.16 -6.26
C THR A 166 -11.31 -23.50 -7.73
N GLU A 167 -10.49 -24.51 -8.02
CA GLU A 167 -10.53 -25.15 -9.34
C GLU A 167 -11.91 -25.82 -9.51
N SER A 168 -12.62 -25.45 -10.58
CA SER A 168 -13.81 -26.22 -10.99
C SER A 168 -13.34 -27.61 -11.42
N VAL A 169 -13.86 -28.66 -10.79
CA VAL A 169 -13.70 -30.01 -11.30
C VAL A 169 -14.48 -30.03 -12.61
N ALA A 170 -13.77 -30.08 -13.75
CA ALA A 170 -14.41 -30.35 -15.04
C ALA A 170 -15.05 -31.73 -14.94
N SER A 171 -16.39 -31.75 -15.01
CA SER A 171 -17.20 -32.96 -15.04
C SER A 171 -17.07 -33.63 -16.38
#